data_c8fbe311f70f39831dfa7318a75446bf
#
_entry.id   c8fbe311f70f39831dfa7318a75446bf
#
_cell.length_a   1.000
_cell.length_b   1.000
_cell.length_c   1.000
_cell.angle_alpha   90.00
_cell.angle_beta   90.00
_cell.angle_gamma   90.00
#
_symmetry.space_group_name_H-M   'P 1'
#
loop_
_entity.id
_entity.type
_entity.pdbx_description
1 polymer ?
#
loop_
_entity_poly.entity_id
_entity_poly.type
_entity_poly.pdbx_seq_one_letter_code
_entity_poly.pdbx_strand_id
1 'polypeptide(L)'
;MTTGTDFHVGIVGLGSMGMGAARSCLRAGLSTWGADLNPQACANLLAEGACGAAASAREFAGVVDALVILVVNAAQVRQVLFGEDGVAHLMKPGGAVMVSSTISSADAQEIAAALTALNLNMLDAPVSGGAVKAAQGEMTVMASGSEVAFTRLKPVLDAVASNVYRISDTPGAGSTVKIIHQLLAGVHIAAAAEAMALAARAGIPLDVMYDVVTHAAGNSWMFENRMQHVVDGDYTPRSAVDIFVKDLGLVADTAKALRFPLPLASTALNMFTSASNAGYGKEDDSAVIKIFSGITLPGVTPEEPSC
;
A
#
# COMPACT_ATOMS: atom_id res chain seq x y z
N MET A 1 -2.47 -27.00 23.77
CA MET A 1 -1.49 -27.38 22.73
C MET A 1 -2.12 -26.98 21.42
N THR A 2 -1.78 -25.79 20.91
CA THR A 2 -2.18 -25.32 19.59
C THR A 2 -1.35 -26.09 18.58
N THR A 3 -2.00 -26.93 17.77
CA THR A 3 -1.40 -27.52 16.57
C THR A 3 -1.09 -26.36 15.63
N GLY A 4 0.11 -25.78 15.74
CA GLY A 4 0.60 -24.79 14.79
C GLY A 4 0.49 -25.43 13.40
N THR A 5 -0.14 -24.71 12.47
CA THR A 5 -0.13 -25.10 11.07
C THR A 5 1.32 -25.06 10.61
N ASP A 6 1.83 -26.17 10.06
CA ASP A 6 3.19 -26.27 9.50
C ASP A 6 3.29 -25.47 8.17
N PHE A 7 2.71 -24.25 8.17
CA PHE A 7 2.67 -23.38 7.01
C PHE A 7 3.61 -22.20 7.22
N HIS A 8 4.60 -22.10 6.36
CA HIS A 8 5.65 -21.08 6.40
C HIS A 8 5.34 -19.96 5.42
N VAL A 9 5.28 -18.72 5.90
CA VAL A 9 5.07 -17.53 5.08
C VAL A 9 6.20 -16.54 5.21
N GLY A 10 6.68 -16.04 4.08
CA GLY A 10 7.64 -14.92 4.01
C GLY A 10 6.94 -13.62 3.64
N ILE A 11 7.24 -12.55 4.35
CA ILE A 11 6.74 -11.19 4.03
C ILE A 11 7.93 -10.34 3.57
N VAL A 12 7.86 -9.80 2.36
CA VAL A 12 8.90 -8.91 1.79
C VAL A 12 8.38 -7.49 1.69
N GLY A 13 9.11 -6.57 2.31
CA GLY A 13 8.68 -5.19 2.53
C GLY A 13 7.95 -5.07 3.87
N LEU A 14 8.68 -4.70 4.94
CA LEU A 14 8.16 -4.54 6.30
C LEU A 14 7.84 -3.07 6.64
N GLY A 15 7.41 -2.31 5.64
CA GLY A 15 6.79 -1.00 5.86
C GLY A 15 5.47 -1.10 6.62
N SER A 16 4.70 -0.02 6.70
CA SER A 16 3.48 0.06 7.51
C SER A 16 2.46 -1.06 7.21
N MET A 17 2.28 -1.41 5.94
CA MET A 17 1.36 -2.48 5.54
C MET A 17 1.97 -3.87 5.76
N GLY A 18 3.24 -4.07 5.39
CA GLY A 18 3.90 -5.37 5.48
C GLY A 18 4.19 -5.79 6.91
N MET A 19 4.58 -4.89 7.78
CA MET A 19 4.73 -5.18 9.21
C MET A 19 3.37 -5.60 9.82
N GLY A 20 2.29 -4.90 9.44
CA GLY A 20 0.94 -5.26 9.86
C GLY A 20 0.53 -6.66 9.39
N ALA A 21 0.80 -7.01 8.13
CA ALA A 21 0.54 -8.33 7.57
C ALA A 21 1.36 -9.43 8.30
N ALA A 22 2.65 -9.18 8.57
CA ALA A 22 3.50 -10.10 9.29
C ALA A 22 2.99 -10.38 10.71
N ARG A 23 2.59 -9.32 11.43
CA ARG A 23 1.97 -9.43 12.75
C ARG A 23 0.68 -10.26 12.73
N SER A 24 -0.12 -10.07 11.70
CA SER A 24 -1.38 -10.80 11.54
C SER A 24 -1.13 -12.27 11.25
N CYS A 25 -0.11 -12.62 10.45
CA CYS A 25 0.31 -13.99 10.23
C CYS A 25 0.82 -14.65 11.54
N LEU A 26 1.64 -13.94 12.32
CA LEU A 26 2.11 -14.42 13.63
C LEU A 26 0.94 -14.71 14.59
N ARG A 27 -0.02 -13.78 14.70
CA ARG A 27 -1.22 -13.98 15.54
C ARG A 27 -2.07 -15.16 15.09
N ALA A 28 -2.11 -15.44 13.80
CA ALA A 28 -2.81 -16.60 13.23
C ALA A 28 -2.04 -17.93 13.44
N GLY A 29 -0.85 -17.89 14.05
CA GLY A 29 -0.03 -19.07 14.31
C GLY A 29 0.76 -19.58 13.09
N LEU A 30 0.92 -18.75 12.05
CA LEU A 30 1.74 -19.11 10.88
C LEU A 30 3.23 -18.91 11.21
N SER A 31 4.08 -19.85 10.75
CA SER A 31 5.53 -19.70 10.82
C SER A 31 5.99 -18.59 9.89
N THR A 32 6.21 -17.39 10.47
CA THR A 32 6.38 -16.15 9.71
C THR A 32 7.84 -15.72 9.62
N TRP A 33 8.27 -15.34 8.43
CA TRP A 33 9.58 -14.80 8.09
C TRP A 33 9.43 -13.40 7.51
N GLY A 34 10.47 -12.55 7.61
CA GLY A 34 10.43 -11.20 7.07
C GLY A 34 11.68 -10.79 6.31
N ALA A 35 11.52 -9.92 5.31
CA ALA A 35 12.66 -9.27 4.65
C ALA A 35 12.38 -7.78 4.41
N ASP A 36 13.36 -6.95 4.77
CA ASP A 36 13.35 -5.51 4.51
C ASP A 36 14.78 -4.97 4.49
N LEU A 37 15.03 -3.96 3.67
CA LEU A 37 16.33 -3.26 3.63
C LEU A 37 16.58 -2.44 4.91
N ASN A 38 15.53 -2.11 5.66
CA ASN A 38 15.63 -1.44 6.96
C ASN A 38 15.90 -2.47 8.07
N PRO A 39 17.12 -2.50 8.65
CA PRO A 39 17.47 -3.47 9.68
C PRO A 39 16.63 -3.33 10.95
N GLN A 40 16.13 -2.12 11.25
CA GLN A 40 15.26 -1.91 12.41
C GLN A 40 13.90 -2.59 12.23
N ALA A 41 13.34 -2.60 11.01
CA ALA A 41 12.09 -3.32 10.71
C ALA A 41 12.28 -4.83 10.91
N CYS A 42 13.40 -5.39 10.46
CA CYS A 42 13.75 -6.79 10.68
C CYS A 42 13.88 -7.11 12.18
N ALA A 43 14.61 -6.28 12.93
CA ALA A 43 14.79 -6.45 14.38
C ALA A 43 13.45 -6.39 15.14
N ASN A 44 12.56 -5.47 14.75
CA ASN A 44 11.23 -5.35 15.36
C ASN A 44 10.40 -6.62 15.12
N LEU A 45 10.41 -7.16 13.90
CA LEU A 45 9.66 -8.37 13.59
C LEU A 45 10.20 -9.60 14.33
N LEU A 46 11.51 -9.71 14.47
CA LEU A 46 12.16 -10.77 15.27
C LEU A 46 11.74 -10.69 16.75
N ALA A 47 11.71 -9.49 17.31
CA ALA A 47 11.28 -9.26 18.70
C ALA A 47 9.80 -9.68 18.93
N GLU A 48 8.98 -9.72 17.89
CA GLU A 48 7.58 -10.15 17.92
C GLU A 48 7.40 -11.67 17.69
N GLY A 49 8.50 -12.43 17.57
CA GLY A 49 8.48 -13.90 17.53
C GLY A 49 8.49 -14.50 16.13
N ALA A 50 8.93 -13.76 15.11
CA ALA A 50 9.14 -14.32 13.79
C ALA A 50 10.24 -15.40 13.78
N CYS A 51 10.11 -16.38 12.89
CA CYS A 51 11.09 -17.46 12.73
C CYS A 51 12.44 -16.96 12.21
N GLY A 52 12.46 -15.81 11.51
CA GLY A 52 13.65 -15.12 11.03
C GLY A 52 13.29 -13.84 10.31
N ALA A 53 14.26 -12.91 10.23
CA ALA A 53 14.13 -11.70 9.43
C ALA A 53 15.51 -11.27 8.94
N ALA A 54 15.60 -10.81 7.69
CA ALA A 54 16.85 -10.51 7.01
C ALA A 54 16.72 -9.35 6.02
N ALA A 55 17.85 -8.88 5.49
CA ALA A 55 17.84 -7.88 4.41
C ALA A 55 17.32 -8.45 3.07
N SER A 56 17.41 -9.77 2.89
CA SER A 56 16.97 -10.47 1.67
C SER A 56 16.15 -11.70 2.01
N ALA A 57 15.10 -11.94 1.24
CA ALA A 57 14.28 -13.14 1.34
C ALA A 57 15.03 -14.43 0.91
N ARG A 58 16.24 -14.33 0.35
CA ARG A 58 17.07 -15.50 -0.01
C ARG A 58 17.32 -16.42 1.19
N GLU A 59 17.40 -15.85 2.39
CA GLU A 59 17.72 -16.61 3.60
C GLU A 59 16.61 -17.61 3.99
N PHE A 60 15.38 -17.39 3.50
CA PHE A 60 14.25 -18.25 3.85
C PHE A 60 13.37 -18.68 2.65
N ALA A 61 13.67 -18.24 1.43
CA ALA A 61 12.84 -18.56 0.26
C ALA A 61 12.65 -20.07 0.03
N GLY A 62 13.66 -20.88 0.33
CA GLY A 62 13.60 -22.34 0.19
C GLY A 62 12.75 -23.06 1.25
N VAL A 63 12.40 -22.39 2.35
CA VAL A 63 11.62 -23.01 3.44
C VAL A 63 10.16 -22.56 3.43
N VAL A 64 9.83 -21.40 2.86
CA VAL A 64 8.46 -20.87 2.86
C VAL A 64 7.58 -21.56 1.82
N ASP A 65 6.30 -21.69 2.15
CA ASP A 65 5.25 -22.22 1.26
C ASP A 65 4.59 -21.10 0.48
N ALA A 66 4.62 -19.90 1.04
CA ALA A 66 4.11 -18.67 0.41
C ALA A 66 5.02 -17.48 0.64
N LEU A 67 5.08 -16.58 -0.35
CA LEU A 67 5.76 -15.29 -0.26
C LEU A 67 4.76 -14.17 -0.52
N VAL A 68 4.67 -13.21 0.40
CA VAL A 68 3.85 -12.00 0.26
C VAL A 68 4.77 -10.82 -0.02
N ILE A 69 4.51 -10.09 -1.11
CA ILE A 69 5.34 -8.97 -1.54
C ILE A 69 4.56 -7.66 -1.38
N LEU A 70 5.05 -6.79 -0.51
CA LEU A 70 4.47 -5.49 -0.15
C LEU A 70 5.49 -4.35 -0.34
N VAL A 71 6.22 -4.39 -1.46
CA VAL A 71 7.14 -3.33 -1.87
C VAL A 71 6.44 -2.24 -2.68
N VAL A 72 7.13 -1.14 -2.99
CA VAL A 72 6.49 0.10 -3.48
C VAL A 72 6.01 -0.01 -4.93
N ASN A 73 6.75 -0.71 -5.83
CA ASN A 73 6.48 -0.69 -7.28
C ASN A 73 6.87 -2.01 -7.98
N ALA A 74 6.51 -2.13 -9.26
CA ALA A 74 6.76 -3.32 -10.07
C ALA A 74 8.26 -3.62 -10.26
N ALA A 75 9.12 -2.61 -10.38
CA ALA A 75 10.56 -2.80 -10.51
C ALA A 75 11.13 -3.49 -9.26
N GLN A 76 10.69 -3.07 -8.07
CA GLN A 76 11.08 -3.73 -6.82
C GLN A 76 10.52 -5.16 -6.72
N VAL A 77 9.27 -5.41 -7.17
CA VAL A 77 8.72 -6.78 -7.23
C VAL A 77 9.59 -7.66 -8.13
N ARG A 78 9.96 -7.19 -9.31
CA ARG A 78 10.84 -7.93 -10.23
C ARG A 78 12.23 -8.15 -9.63
N GLN A 79 12.79 -7.14 -8.96
CA GLN A 79 14.09 -7.27 -8.31
C GLN A 79 14.07 -8.34 -7.22
N VAL A 80 13.02 -8.37 -6.37
CA VAL A 80 12.86 -9.39 -5.33
C VAL A 80 12.73 -10.80 -5.93
N LEU A 81 11.95 -10.94 -6.99
CA LEU A 81 11.65 -12.26 -7.57
C LEU A 81 12.72 -12.75 -8.53
N PHE A 82 13.21 -11.89 -9.43
CA PHE A 82 13.98 -12.28 -10.61
C PHE A 82 15.30 -11.53 -10.78
N GLY A 83 15.64 -10.59 -9.87
CA GLY A 83 16.92 -9.85 -9.90
C GLY A 83 18.12 -10.80 -9.70
N GLU A 84 19.34 -10.25 -9.65
CA GLU A 84 20.57 -11.03 -9.43
C GLU A 84 20.47 -11.89 -8.15
N ASP A 85 19.88 -11.34 -7.09
CA ASP A 85 19.56 -12.03 -5.84
C ASP A 85 18.10 -12.51 -5.77
N GLY A 86 17.45 -12.68 -6.90
CA GLY A 86 16.04 -13.04 -6.99
C GLY A 86 15.74 -14.37 -6.33
N VAL A 87 14.56 -14.48 -5.72
CA VAL A 87 14.22 -15.62 -4.86
C VAL A 87 13.26 -16.63 -5.49
N ALA A 88 12.67 -16.31 -6.64
CA ALA A 88 11.65 -17.18 -7.24
C ALA A 88 12.18 -18.60 -7.54
N HIS A 89 13.42 -18.71 -8.00
CA HIS A 89 14.05 -20.02 -8.30
C HIS A 89 14.46 -20.84 -7.07
N LEU A 90 14.43 -20.22 -5.88
CA LEU A 90 14.73 -20.86 -4.60
C LEU A 90 13.47 -21.40 -3.91
N MET A 91 12.30 -20.91 -4.30
CA MET A 91 11.03 -21.34 -3.70
C MET A 91 10.71 -22.79 -4.04
N LYS A 92 9.98 -23.45 -3.15
CA LYS A 92 9.50 -24.82 -3.39
C LYS A 92 8.61 -24.88 -4.64
N PRO A 93 8.75 -25.88 -5.52
CA PRO A 93 7.82 -26.08 -6.63
C PRO A 93 6.37 -26.16 -6.14
N GLY A 94 5.46 -25.48 -6.82
CA GLY A 94 4.06 -25.38 -6.41
C GLY A 94 3.81 -24.38 -5.27
N GLY A 95 4.83 -23.68 -4.78
CA GLY A 95 4.69 -22.55 -3.85
C GLY A 95 3.88 -21.42 -4.44
N ALA A 96 3.46 -20.46 -3.60
CA ALA A 96 2.61 -19.36 -4.03
C ALA A 96 3.20 -17.98 -3.68
N VAL A 97 3.02 -17.03 -4.58
CA VAL A 97 3.41 -15.63 -4.40
C VAL A 97 2.17 -14.74 -4.40
N MET A 98 1.94 -14.01 -3.31
CA MET A 98 0.93 -12.97 -3.21
C MET A 98 1.59 -11.62 -3.49
N VAL A 99 1.31 -11.02 -4.64
CA VAL A 99 1.80 -9.70 -4.99
C VAL A 99 0.76 -8.67 -4.54
N SER A 100 1.06 -7.97 -3.45
CA SER A 100 0.19 -6.96 -2.85
C SER A 100 0.64 -5.53 -3.12
N SER A 101 1.74 -5.36 -3.82
CA SER A 101 2.22 -4.07 -4.32
C SER A 101 1.23 -3.47 -5.33
N THR A 102 1.04 -2.14 -5.29
CA THR A 102 0.23 -1.45 -6.30
C THR A 102 1.06 -1.29 -7.58
N ILE A 103 0.71 -2.08 -8.61
CA ILE A 103 1.40 -2.18 -9.90
C ILE A 103 0.39 -2.13 -11.05
N SER A 104 0.86 -2.03 -12.30
CA SER A 104 -0.03 -2.09 -13.45
C SER A 104 -0.55 -3.52 -13.70
N SER A 105 -1.69 -3.62 -14.38
CA SER A 105 -2.23 -4.92 -14.82
C SER A 105 -1.25 -5.69 -15.70
N ALA A 106 -0.55 -4.97 -16.60
CA ALA A 106 0.45 -5.57 -17.48
C ALA A 106 1.64 -6.14 -16.68
N ASP A 107 2.17 -5.37 -15.71
CA ASP A 107 3.23 -5.85 -14.82
C ASP A 107 2.80 -7.11 -14.06
N ALA A 108 1.55 -7.13 -13.53
CA ALA A 108 1.04 -8.28 -12.80
C ALA A 108 0.96 -9.54 -13.70
N GLN A 109 0.52 -9.37 -14.95
CA GLN A 109 0.44 -10.46 -15.93
C GLN A 109 1.83 -11.00 -16.33
N GLU A 110 2.80 -10.11 -16.57
CA GLU A 110 4.17 -10.51 -16.90
C GLU A 110 4.84 -11.24 -15.74
N ILE A 111 4.70 -10.75 -14.52
CA ILE A 111 5.24 -11.39 -13.30
C ILE A 111 4.59 -12.77 -13.12
N ALA A 112 3.28 -12.88 -13.31
CA ALA A 112 2.56 -14.15 -13.20
C ALA A 112 3.05 -15.17 -14.24
N ALA A 113 3.27 -14.76 -15.48
CA ALA A 113 3.79 -15.63 -16.53
C ALA A 113 5.21 -16.14 -16.19
N ALA A 114 6.07 -15.26 -15.68
CA ALA A 114 7.43 -15.61 -15.26
C ALA A 114 7.44 -16.60 -14.07
N LEU A 115 6.55 -16.41 -13.08
CA LEU A 115 6.40 -17.33 -11.94
C LEU A 115 5.84 -18.69 -12.38
N THR A 116 4.88 -18.70 -13.31
CA THR A 116 4.32 -19.93 -13.87
C THR A 116 5.40 -20.77 -14.58
N ALA A 117 6.32 -20.13 -15.29
CA ALA A 117 7.46 -20.80 -15.92
C ALA A 117 8.40 -21.48 -14.92
N LEU A 118 8.39 -21.05 -13.66
CA LEU A 118 9.12 -21.64 -12.53
C LEU A 118 8.26 -22.61 -11.70
N ASN A 119 7.07 -23.00 -12.20
CA ASN A 119 6.12 -23.84 -11.47
C ASN A 119 5.69 -23.22 -10.12
N LEU A 120 5.51 -21.90 -10.08
CA LEU A 120 4.99 -21.15 -8.94
C LEU A 120 3.61 -20.57 -9.28
N ASN A 121 2.76 -20.45 -8.26
CA ASN A 121 1.43 -19.86 -8.39
C ASN A 121 1.47 -18.39 -7.98
N MET A 122 0.77 -17.52 -8.69
CA MET A 122 0.66 -16.11 -8.31
C MET A 122 -0.78 -15.70 -8.03
N LEU A 123 -0.96 -14.93 -6.98
CA LEU A 123 -2.15 -14.14 -6.74
C LEU A 123 -1.78 -12.64 -6.87
N ASP A 124 -2.38 -11.96 -7.84
CA ASP A 124 -2.37 -10.51 -7.95
C ASP A 124 -3.40 -9.98 -6.94
N ALA A 125 -2.90 -9.46 -5.82
CA ALA A 125 -3.71 -9.25 -4.62
C ALA A 125 -3.38 -7.95 -3.89
N PRO A 126 -3.49 -6.80 -4.56
CA PRO A 126 -3.33 -5.52 -3.91
C PRO A 126 -4.35 -5.31 -2.78
N VAL A 127 -3.95 -4.48 -1.82
CA VAL A 127 -4.66 -4.33 -0.54
C VAL A 127 -5.10 -2.88 -0.29
N SER A 128 -6.08 -2.73 0.59
CA SER A 128 -6.53 -1.45 1.13
C SER A 128 -6.86 -1.57 2.62
N GLY A 129 -6.85 -0.43 3.35
CA GLY A 129 -7.20 -0.34 4.78
C GLY A 129 -6.20 0.40 5.65
N GLY A 130 -5.01 0.70 5.11
CA GLY A 130 -3.95 1.39 5.85
C GLY A 130 -3.29 0.53 6.93
N ALA A 131 -2.31 1.11 7.64
CA ALA A 131 -1.50 0.41 8.63
C ALA A 131 -2.33 -0.20 9.77
N VAL A 132 -3.40 0.48 10.21
CA VAL A 132 -4.25 0.03 11.32
C VAL A 132 -4.95 -1.28 10.95
N LYS A 133 -5.64 -1.32 9.81
CA LYS A 133 -6.32 -2.54 9.37
C LYS A 133 -5.33 -3.67 9.03
N ALA A 134 -4.16 -3.33 8.48
CA ALA A 134 -3.11 -4.32 8.26
C ALA A 134 -2.66 -4.96 9.58
N ALA A 135 -2.44 -4.14 10.62
CA ALA A 135 -2.07 -4.64 11.94
C ALA A 135 -3.18 -5.45 12.63
N GLN A 136 -4.44 -5.22 12.31
CA GLN A 136 -5.59 -5.94 12.86
C GLN A 136 -5.91 -7.25 12.09
N GLY A 137 -5.35 -7.45 10.89
CA GLY A 137 -5.73 -8.55 9.99
C GLY A 137 -7.05 -8.30 9.27
N GLU A 138 -7.40 -7.03 9.10
CA GLU A 138 -8.69 -6.57 8.55
C GLU A 138 -8.56 -5.87 7.21
N MET A 139 -7.49 -6.16 6.46
CA MET A 139 -7.34 -5.58 5.13
C MET A 139 -8.47 -6.00 4.18
N THR A 140 -8.74 -5.15 3.22
CA THR A 140 -9.51 -5.50 2.03
C THR A 140 -8.54 -5.92 0.94
N VAL A 141 -8.68 -7.13 0.41
CA VAL A 141 -7.84 -7.69 -0.66
C VAL A 141 -8.64 -7.74 -1.95
N MET A 142 -8.08 -7.19 -3.03
CA MET A 142 -8.65 -7.21 -4.39
C MET A 142 -7.86 -8.23 -5.20
N ALA A 143 -8.32 -9.49 -5.22
CA ALA A 143 -7.53 -10.61 -5.68
C ALA A 143 -7.94 -11.13 -7.06
N SER A 144 -6.97 -11.44 -7.89
CA SER A 144 -7.14 -12.17 -9.14
C SER A 144 -6.03 -13.21 -9.35
N GLY A 145 -6.42 -14.39 -9.84
CA GLY A 145 -5.52 -15.52 -10.06
C GLY A 145 -6.25 -16.86 -10.01
N SER A 146 -5.52 -17.93 -10.27
CA SER A 146 -6.11 -19.28 -10.36
C SER A 146 -6.65 -19.77 -9.01
N GLU A 147 -7.59 -20.72 -9.05
CA GLU A 147 -8.12 -21.40 -7.86
C GLU A 147 -7.00 -22.06 -7.03
N VAL A 148 -5.96 -22.56 -7.70
CA VAL A 148 -4.79 -23.13 -7.03
C VAL A 148 -4.05 -22.07 -6.21
N ALA A 149 -3.86 -20.86 -6.76
CA ALA A 149 -3.24 -19.76 -6.05
C ALA A 149 -4.06 -19.34 -4.82
N PHE A 150 -5.39 -19.21 -4.95
CA PHE A 150 -6.29 -18.93 -3.83
C PHE A 150 -6.22 -20.01 -2.75
N THR A 151 -6.24 -21.28 -3.15
CA THR A 151 -6.17 -22.41 -2.20
C THR A 151 -4.85 -22.41 -1.44
N ARG A 152 -3.72 -22.22 -2.14
CA ARG A 152 -2.38 -22.18 -1.54
C ARG A 152 -2.21 -21.01 -0.58
N LEU A 153 -2.77 -19.84 -0.91
CA LEU A 153 -2.66 -18.63 -0.11
C LEU A 153 -3.78 -18.47 0.93
N LYS A 154 -4.72 -19.41 1.01
CA LYS A 154 -5.84 -19.32 1.95
C LYS A 154 -5.40 -19.05 3.40
N PRO A 155 -4.38 -19.73 3.97
CA PRO A 155 -3.93 -19.44 5.33
C PRO A 155 -3.47 -17.99 5.52
N VAL A 156 -2.81 -17.42 4.52
CA VAL A 156 -2.35 -16.01 4.54
C VAL A 156 -3.54 -15.06 4.41
N LEU A 157 -4.44 -15.31 3.45
CA LEU A 157 -5.63 -14.47 3.23
C LEU A 157 -6.51 -14.43 4.47
N ASP A 158 -6.74 -15.56 5.12
CA ASP A 158 -7.52 -15.65 6.37
C ASP A 158 -6.85 -14.89 7.52
N ALA A 159 -5.52 -14.80 7.53
CA ALA A 159 -4.76 -14.09 8.57
C ALA A 159 -4.77 -12.58 8.38
N VAL A 160 -4.72 -12.08 7.14
CA VAL A 160 -4.42 -10.66 6.85
C VAL A 160 -5.65 -9.85 6.43
N ALA A 161 -6.78 -10.50 6.10
CA ALA A 161 -7.91 -9.82 5.47
C ALA A 161 -9.25 -10.16 6.14
N SER A 162 -10.09 -9.13 6.30
CA SER A 162 -11.52 -9.30 6.64
C SER A 162 -12.37 -9.51 5.38
N ASN A 163 -11.92 -8.98 4.24
CA ASN A 163 -12.65 -9.08 2.98
C ASN A 163 -11.69 -9.44 1.84
N VAL A 164 -11.96 -10.54 1.16
CA VAL A 164 -11.24 -10.96 -0.05
C VAL A 164 -12.19 -10.95 -1.23
N TYR A 165 -12.00 -10.01 -2.15
CA TYR A 165 -12.76 -9.94 -3.38
C TYR A 165 -12.04 -10.72 -4.47
N ARG A 166 -12.63 -11.82 -4.92
CA ARG A 166 -12.17 -12.58 -6.09
C ARG A 166 -12.68 -11.88 -7.35
N ILE A 167 -11.77 -11.19 -8.04
CA ILE A 167 -12.13 -10.34 -9.20
C ILE A 167 -12.13 -11.16 -10.49
N SER A 168 -11.15 -12.06 -10.66
CA SER A 168 -10.96 -12.85 -11.88
C SER A 168 -10.08 -14.05 -11.60
N ASP A 169 -10.15 -15.06 -12.47
CA ASP A 169 -9.29 -16.24 -12.41
C ASP A 169 -7.89 -16.00 -13.01
N THR A 170 -7.66 -14.82 -13.60
CA THR A 170 -6.39 -14.44 -14.22
C THR A 170 -5.82 -13.19 -13.57
N PRO A 171 -4.48 -13.15 -13.28
CA PRO A 171 -3.81 -11.98 -12.72
C PRO A 171 -3.97 -10.70 -13.58
N GLY A 172 -3.90 -9.55 -12.93
CA GLY A 172 -4.01 -8.23 -13.56
C GLY A 172 -5.35 -7.52 -13.29
N ALA A 173 -6.43 -8.27 -13.04
CA ALA A 173 -7.73 -7.69 -12.74
C ALA A 173 -7.77 -7.08 -11.33
N GLY A 174 -7.12 -7.71 -10.34
CA GLY A 174 -6.96 -7.16 -8.99
C GLY A 174 -6.23 -5.82 -9.01
N SER A 175 -5.10 -5.76 -9.71
CA SER A 175 -4.34 -4.53 -9.95
C SER A 175 -5.18 -3.46 -10.65
N THR A 176 -5.99 -3.81 -11.65
CA THR A 176 -6.91 -2.86 -12.32
C THR A 176 -7.90 -2.26 -11.33
N VAL A 177 -8.56 -3.09 -10.51
CA VAL A 177 -9.49 -2.62 -9.49
C VAL A 177 -8.78 -1.71 -8.48
N LYS A 178 -7.56 -2.08 -8.06
CA LYS A 178 -6.77 -1.25 -7.16
C LYS A 178 -6.42 0.11 -7.75
N ILE A 179 -6.04 0.18 -9.03
CA ILE A 179 -5.74 1.44 -9.73
C ILE A 179 -6.97 2.35 -9.75
N ILE A 180 -8.15 1.79 -10.06
CA ILE A 180 -9.41 2.56 -10.04
C ILE A 180 -9.75 3.01 -8.61
N HIS A 181 -9.51 2.17 -7.60
CA HIS A 181 -9.66 2.55 -6.19
C HIS A 181 -8.71 3.70 -5.83
N GLN A 182 -7.44 3.68 -6.28
CA GLN A 182 -6.46 4.73 -6.00
C GLN A 182 -6.80 6.06 -6.70
N LEU A 183 -7.49 6.03 -7.85
CA LEU A 183 -8.08 7.23 -8.45
C LEU A 183 -8.98 7.94 -7.43
N LEU A 184 -9.96 7.21 -6.85
CA LEU A 184 -10.88 7.79 -5.87
C LEU A 184 -10.14 8.24 -4.61
N ALA A 185 -9.23 7.44 -4.08
CA ALA A 185 -8.47 7.79 -2.88
C ALA A 185 -7.67 9.09 -3.07
N GLY A 186 -6.93 9.22 -4.17
CA GLY A 186 -6.14 10.42 -4.46
C GLY A 186 -7.00 11.66 -4.70
N VAL A 187 -8.10 11.52 -5.45
CA VAL A 187 -9.05 12.64 -5.67
C VAL A 187 -9.70 13.08 -4.36
N HIS A 188 -10.09 12.14 -3.50
CA HIS A 188 -10.69 12.46 -2.21
C HIS A 188 -9.71 13.21 -1.28
N ILE A 189 -8.42 12.81 -1.24
CA ILE A 189 -7.41 13.52 -0.43
C ILE A 189 -7.16 14.91 -1.02
N ALA A 190 -7.01 15.05 -2.33
CA ALA A 190 -6.79 16.34 -2.99
C ALA A 190 -7.95 17.30 -2.73
N ALA A 191 -9.19 16.84 -2.91
CA ALA A 191 -10.39 17.62 -2.65
C ALA A 191 -10.54 17.99 -1.16
N ALA A 192 -10.20 17.08 -0.25
CA ALA A 192 -10.19 17.32 1.19
C ALA A 192 -9.18 18.40 1.57
N ALA A 193 -7.95 18.32 1.03
CA ALA A 193 -6.91 19.30 1.26
C ALA A 193 -7.32 20.70 0.75
N GLU A 194 -7.92 20.78 -0.43
CA GLU A 194 -8.43 22.03 -1.00
C GLU A 194 -9.54 22.63 -0.13
N ALA A 195 -10.48 21.81 0.34
CA ALA A 195 -11.56 22.26 1.22
C ALA A 195 -11.04 22.78 2.56
N MET A 196 -10.10 22.09 3.20
CA MET A 196 -9.49 22.51 4.46
C MET A 196 -8.63 23.77 4.28
N ALA A 197 -7.90 23.88 3.17
CA ALA A 197 -7.14 25.09 2.83
C ALA A 197 -8.06 26.31 2.64
N LEU A 198 -9.19 26.11 1.95
CA LEU A 198 -10.20 27.17 1.78
C LEU A 198 -10.81 27.58 3.12
N ALA A 199 -11.10 26.64 4.00
CA ALA A 199 -11.59 26.92 5.35
C ALA A 199 -10.58 27.76 6.14
N ALA A 200 -9.30 27.38 6.15
CA ALA A 200 -8.22 28.15 6.79
C ALA A 200 -8.14 29.57 6.22
N ARG A 201 -8.23 29.73 4.89
CA ARG A 201 -8.22 31.03 4.22
C ARG A 201 -9.44 31.89 4.56
N ALA A 202 -10.59 31.27 4.78
CA ALA A 202 -11.83 31.93 5.20
C ALA A 202 -11.88 32.24 6.70
N GLY A 203 -10.84 31.87 7.46
CA GLY A 203 -10.76 32.10 8.92
C GLY A 203 -11.61 31.10 9.73
N ILE A 204 -12.01 30.00 9.13
CA ILE A 204 -12.71 28.92 9.85
C ILE A 204 -11.65 28.01 10.55
N PRO A 205 -11.78 27.74 11.86
CA PRO A 205 -10.91 26.79 12.55
C PRO A 205 -10.98 25.41 11.91
N LEU A 206 -9.81 24.77 11.71
CA LEU A 206 -9.73 23.50 10.97
C LEU A 206 -10.38 22.33 11.72
N ASP A 207 -10.33 22.32 13.03
CA ASP A 207 -11.04 21.38 13.89
C ASP A 207 -12.56 21.48 13.74
N VAL A 208 -13.10 22.70 13.68
CA VAL A 208 -14.54 22.94 13.42
C VAL A 208 -14.94 22.47 12.02
N MET A 209 -14.10 22.78 10.99
CA MET A 209 -14.38 22.32 9.63
C MET A 209 -14.34 20.81 9.50
N TYR A 210 -13.37 20.17 10.17
CA TYR A 210 -13.26 18.72 10.22
C TYR A 210 -14.50 18.09 10.87
N ASP A 211 -14.93 18.58 12.04
CA ASP A 211 -16.11 18.08 12.74
C ASP A 211 -17.38 18.21 11.89
N VAL A 212 -17.59 19.37 11.26
CA VAL A 212 -18.73 19.58 10.37
C VAL A 212 -18.75 18.60 9.21
N VAL A 213 -17.64 18.40 8.51
CA VAL A 213 -17.60 17.54 7.31
C VAL A 213 -17.78 16.08 7.69
N THR A 214 -17.18 15.62 8.80
CA THR A 214 -17.29 14.20 9.22
C THR A 214 -18.73 13.83 9.63
N HIS A 215 -19.58 14.82 9.97
CA HIS A 215 -21.00 14.61 10.29
C HIS A 215 -21.95 15.04 9.15
N ALA A 216 -21.43 15.42 7.98
CA ALA A 216 -22.21 15.92 6.86
C ALA A 216 -21.95 15.12 5.56
N ALA A 217 -22.74 15.39 4.53
CA ALA A 217 -22.72 14.64 3.27
C ALA A 217 -21.42 14.82 2.43
N GLY A 218 -20.58 15.81 2.77
CA GLY A 218 -19.30 16.04 2.11
C GLY A 218 -18.18 15.08 2.56
N ASN A 219 -18.43 14.21 3.54
CA ASN A 219 -17.44 13.29 4.08
C ASN A 219 -17.03 12.21 3.07
N SER A 220 -15.81 11.73 3.23
CA SER A 220 -15.30 10.49 2.67
C SER A 220 -14.37 9.82 3.70
N TRP A 221 -14.17 8.50 3.60
CA TRP A 221 -13.22 7.81 4.47
C TRP A 221 -11.82 8.45 4.41
N MET A 222 -11.40 8.93 3.23
CA MET A 222 -10.10 9.60 3.08
C MET A 222 -10.08 10.98 3.73
N PHE A 223 -11.17 11.75 3.65
CA PHE A 223 -11.28 13.02 4.38
C PHE A 223 -11.12 12.79 5.89
N GLU A 224 -11.97 11.92 6.44
CA GLU A 224 -11.98 11.64 7.87
C GLU A 224 -10.62 11.14 8.39
N ASN A 225 -9.97 10.24 7.65
CA ASN A 225 -8.71 9.65 8.05
C ASN A 225 -7.51 10.60 7.87
N ARG A 226 -7.47 11.41 6.79
CA ARG A 226 -6.32 12.23 6.46
C ARG A 226 -6.38 13.65 7.00
N MET A 227 -7.56 14.24 7.07
CA MET A 227 -7.67 15.64 7.55
C MET A 227 -7.52 15.73 9.07
N GLN A 228 -7.68 14.62 9.80
CA GLN A 228 -7.29 14.56 11.21
C GLN A 228 -5.79 14.84 11.40
N HIS A 229 -4.92 14.32 10.50
CA HIS A 229 -3.47 14.59 10.56
C HIS A 229 -3.18 16.08 10.37
N VAL A 230 -3.94 16.76 9.50
CA VAL A 230 -3.83 18.22 9.31
C VAL A 230 -4.25 18.98 10.56
N VAL A 231 -5.35 18.58 11.19
CA VAL A 231 -5.83 19.19 12.44
C VAL A 231 -4.82 19.00 13.56
N ASP A 232 -4.23 17.82 13.68
CA ASP A 232 -3.22 17.48 14.69
C ASP A 232 -1.85 18.12 14.39
N GLY A 233 -1.61 18.58 13.16
CA GLY A 233 -0.30 19.06 12.70
C GLY A 233 0.74 17.96 12.60
N ASP A 234 0.31 16.68 12.48
CA ASP A 234 1.17 15.50 12.38
C ASP A 234 1.27 15.02 10.92
N TYR A 235 2.36 15.40 10.26
CA TYR A 235 2.68 14.98 8.90
C TYR A 235 3.65 13.80 8.84
N THR A 236 3.79 13.05 9.92
CA THR A 236 4.56 11.80 9.95
C THR A 236 3.92 10.78 9.00
N PRO A 237 4.65 10.23 8.01
CA PRO A 237 4.05 9.48 6.92
C PRO A 237 3.46 8.14 7.38
N ARG A 238 2.16 7.99 7.25
CA ARG A 238 1.43 6.71 7.25
C ARG A 238 1.27 6.19 5.83
N SER A 239 1.16 7.10 4.87
CA SER A 239 1.34 6.94 3.44
C SER A 239 1.96 8.24 2.92
N ALA A 240 3.02 8.17 2.11
CA ALA A 240 3.73 9.36 1.67
C ALA A 240 3.06 10.03 0.44
N VAL A 241 3.27 11.35 0.28
CA VAL A 241 2.86 12.11 -0.93
C VAL A 241 3.34 11.40 -2.20
N ASP A 242 4.60 10.93 -2.26
CA ASP A 242 5.18 10.26 -3.43
C ASP A 242 4.48 8.93 -3.78
N ILE A 243 3.80 8.29 -2.84
CA ILE A 243 2.97 7.12 -3.14
C ILE A 243 1.79 7.52 -4.03
N PHE A 244 1.15 8.67 -3.78
CA PHE A 244 0.07 9.14 -4.64
C PHE A 244 0.56 9.73 -5.96
N VAL A 245 1.76 10.31 -6.03
CA VAL A 245 2.40 10.64 -7.32
C VAL A 245 2.55 9.38 -8.18
N LYS A 246 3.04 8.29 -7.60
CA LYS A 246 3.17 6.99 -8.29
C LYS A 246 1.81 6.40 -8.64
N ASP A 247 0.88 6.30 -7.67
CA ASP A 247 -0.40 5.61 -7.86
C ASP A 247 -1.29 6.33 -8.87
N LEU A 248 -1.39 7.66 -8.81
CA LEU A 248 -2.12 8.45 -9.80
C LEU A 248 -1.39 8.46 -11.16
N GLY A 249 -0.08 8.30 -11.19
CA GLY A 249 0.68 8.01 -12.41
C GLY A 249 0.22 6.71 -13.08
N LEU A 250 0.07 5.62 -12.32
CA LEU A 250 -0.48 4.35 -12.84
C LEU A 250 -1.94 4.52 -13.34
N VAL A 251 -2.75 5.34 -12.66
CA VAL A 251 -4.10 5.71 -13.12
C VAL A 251 -4.03 6.40 -14.47
N ALA A 252 -3.13 7.39 -14.62
CA ALA A 252 -2.97 8.16 -15.85
C ALA A 252 -2.52 7.27 -17.02
N ASP A 253 -1.53 6.40 -16.79
CA ASP A 253 -1.04 5.47 -17.80
C ASP A 253 -2.13 4.47 -18.23
N THR A 254 -2.89 3.94 -17.28
CA THR A 254 -4.02 3.03 -17.55
C THR A 254 -5.09 3.72 -18.39
N ALA A 255 -5.47 4.95 -18.01
CA ALA A 255 -6.49 5.70 -18.76
C ALA A 255 -6.01 6.10 -20.15
N LYS A 256 -4.71 6.47 -20.28
CA LYS A 256 -4.12 6.76 -21.60
C LYS A 256 -4.18 5.54 -22.53
N ALA A 257 -3.88 4.34 -22.03
CA ALA A 257 -3.97 3.10 -22.80
C ALA A 257 -5.40 2.81 -23.24
N LEU A 258 -6.40 3.12 -22.38
CA LEU A 258 -7.82 2.95 -22.65
C LEU A 258 -8.46 4.14 -23.41
N ARG A 259 -7.71 5.21 -23.69
CA ARG A 259 -8.23 6.48 -24.24
C ARG A 259 -9.38 7.06 -23.41
N PHE A 260 -9.28 6.94 -22.09
CA PHE A 260 -10.31 7.39 -21.14
C PHE A 260 -9.92 8.75 -20.53
N PRO A 261 -10.82 9.76 -20.50
CA PRO A 261 -10.50 11.07 -19.91
C PRO A 261 -10.49 11.01 -18.38
N LEU A 262 -9.55 11.74 -17.76
CA LEU A 262 -9.36 11.81 -16.31
C LEU A 262 -9.37 13.26 -15.79
N PRO A 263 -10.47 14.02 -15.86
CA PRO A 263 -10.47 15.43 -15.49
C PRO A 263 -10.11 15.65 -14.01
N LEU A 264 -10.63 14.86 -13.10
CA LEU A 264 -10.38 15.00 -11.65
C LEU A 264 -9.04 14.40 -11.23
N ALA A 265 -8.74 13.18 -11.67
CA ALA A 265 -7.51 12.49 -11.27
C ALA A 265 -6.24 13.17 -11.82
N SER A 266 -6.30 13.78 -13.02
CA SER A 266 -5.19 14.56 -13.55
C SER A 266 -4.91 15.80 -12.71
N THR A 267 -5.96 16.48 -12.22
CA THR A 267 -5.81 17.61 -11.31
C THR A 267 -5.21 17.17 -9.98
N ALA A 268 -5.72 16.10 -9.40
CA ALA A 268 -5.15 15.54 -8.16
C ALA A 268 -3.67 15.12 -8.33
N LEU A 269 -3.31 14.47 -9.44
CA LEU A 269 -1.91 14.13 -9.74
C LEU A 269 -1.01 15.37 -9.78
N ASN A 270 -1.47 16.46 -10.40
CA ASN A 270 -0.73 17.72 -10.42
C ASN A 270 -0.53 18.30 -9.03
N MET A 271 -1.55 18.23 -8.15
CA MET A 271 -1.43 18.70 -6.76
C MET A 271 -0.38 17.87 -5.98
N PHE A 272 -0.42 16.54 -6.05
CA PHE A 272 0.58 15.68 -5.40
C PHE A 272 1.97 15.89 -5.99
N THR A 273 2.10 16.06 -7.31
CA THR A 273 3.37 16.37 -7.96
C THR A 273 3.92 17.72 -7.49
N SER A 274 3.07 18.72 -7.32
CA SER A 274 3.46 20.04 -6.79
C SER A 274 3.95 19.92 -5.33
N ALA A 275 3.28 19.13 -4.51
CA ALA A 275 3.71 18.89 -3.13
C ALA A 275 5.06 18.15 -3.07
N SER A 276 5.24 17.13 -3.91
CA SER A 276 6.52 16.43 -4.03
C SER A 276 7.66 17.36 -4.44
N ASN A 277 7.44 18.20 -5.47
CA ASN A 277 8.42 19.17 -5.94
C ASN A 277 8.75 20.25 -4.90
N ALA A 278 7.81 20.56 -4.02
CA ALA A 278 8.02 21.50 -2.89
C ALA A 278 8.78 20.85 -1.71
N GLY A 279 9.21 19.58 -1.83
CA GLY A 279 9.98 18.87 -0.82
C GLY A 279 9.16 18.01 0.14
N TYR A 280 7.84 17.95 -0.01
CA TYR A 280 6.94 17.20 0.89
C TYR A 280 6.76 15.72 0.47
N GLY A 281 7.50 15.23 -0.53
CA GLY A 281 7.34 13.89 -1.11
C GLY A 281 7.38 12.74 -0.11
N LYS A 282 8.17 12.88 0.96
CA LYS A 282 8.32 11.88 2.03
C LYS A 282 7.41 12.10 3.23
N GLU A 283 6.68 13.20 3.28
CA GLU A 283 5.69 13.46 4.32
C GLU A 283 4.40 12.68 4.05
N ASP A 284 3.53 12.65 5.06
CA ASP A 284 2.18 12.05 4.94
C ASP A 284 1.42 12.65 3.74
N ASP A 285 0.61 11.84 3.09
CA ASP A 285 -0.13 12.26 1.89
C ASP A 285 -1.10 13.43 2.13
N SER A 286 -1.48 13.69 3.40
CA SER A 286 -2.20 14.90 3.83
C SER A 286 -1.39 16.18 3.64
N ALA A 287 -0.05 16.10 3.57
CA ALA A 287 0.83 17.24 3.34
C ALA A 287 0.62 17.90 1.96
N VAL A 288 -0.16 17.29 1.05
CA VAL A 288 -0.61 17.93 -0.18
C VAL A 288 -1.31 19.27 0.08
N ILE A 289 -1.90 19.48 1.26
CA ILE A 289 -2.47 20.78 1.67
C ILE A 289 -1.44 21.92 1.69
N LYS A 290 -0.16 21.61 1.89
CA LYS A 290 0.92 22.61 2.02
C LYS A 290 1.22 23.35 0.71
N ILE A 291 0.67 22.91 -0.42
CA ILE A 291 0.79 23.64 -1.70
C ILE A 291 -0.01 24.96 -1.72
N PHE A 292 -0.98 25.11 -0.83
CA PHE A 292 -1.81 26.32 -0.75
C PHE A 292 -1.10 27.40 0.07
N SER A 293 -0.69 28.47 -0.57
CA SER A 293 -0.03 29.62 0.08
C SER A 293 -0.99 30.53 0.83
N GLY A 294 -0.46 31.25 1.80
CA GLY A 294 -1.21 32.29 2.53
C GLY A 294 -2.27 31.75 3.49
N ILE A 295 -2.09 30.55 3.98
CA ILE A 295 -2.86 29.93 5.07
C ILE A 295 -1.92 29.56 6.21
N THR A 296 -2.45 29.47 7.43
CA THR A 296 -1.71 28.96 8.58
C THR A 296 -2.16 27.52 8.84
N LEU A 297 -1.21 26.58 8.92
CA LEU A 297 -1.47 25.18 9.18
C LEU A 297 -0.83 24.77 10.51
N PRO A 298 -1.49 23.93 11.31
CA PRO A 298 -0.87 23.31 12.47
C PRO A 298 0.40 22.52 12.07
N GLY A 299 1.41 22.55 12.93
CA GLY A 299 2.67 21.82 12.71
C GLY A 299 3.57 22.34 11.57
N VAL A 300 3.19 23.43 10.92
CA VAL A 300 3.98 24.09 9.85
C VAL A 300 4.51 25.42 10.37
N THR A 301 5.83 25.57 10.40
CA THR A 301 6.45 26.86 10.69
C THR A 301 6.18 27.83 9.53
N PRO A 302 5.66 29.04 9.76
CA PRO A 302 5.49 30.02 8.69
C PRO A 302 6.84 30.32 8.04
N GLU A 303 6.91 30.26 6.71
CA GLU A 303 8.08 30.80 6.01
C GLU A 303 8.16 32.30 6.27
N GLU A 304 9.31 32.76 6.72
CA GLU A 304 9.54 34.22 6.79
C GLU A 304 9.43 34.80 5.36
N PRO A 305 8.69 35.89 5.18
CA PRO A 305 8.57 36.47 3.85
C PRO A 305 9.99 36.84 3.36
N SER A 306 10.42 36.19 2.29
CA SER A 306 11.64 36.56 1.59
C SER A 306 11.50 38.03 1.10
N CYS A 307 12.28 38.94 1.67
CA CYS A 307 12.38 40.33 1.25
C CYS A 307 12.90 40.45 -0.19
#